data_e82007fad2d2da1dfd557f8901daf63e
#
_entry.id   e82007fad2d2da1dfd557f8901daf63e
#
_cell.length_a   1.000
_cell.length_b   1.000
_cell.length_c   1.000
_cell.angle_alpha   90.00
_cell.angle_beta   90.00
_cell.angle_gamma   90.00
#
_symmetry.space_group_name_H-M   'P 1'
#
loop_
_entity.id
_entity.type
_entity.pdbx_description
1 polymer ?
#
loop_
_entity_poly.entity_id
_entity_poly.type
_entity_poly.pdbx_seq_one_letter_code
_entity_poly.pdbx_strand_id
1 'polypeptide(L)'
;MPGRIKPPLPTTTHNQSRELRRSSTEAEQTLWYHLRAGRLNGHKFRRQHPAPPCIVDFYCAVKRLVIELDGSQHNTEVDRARTLFLESQGLRVLRYWDNEALQQTDAVLAAILSALEA
;
A
#
# COMPACT_ATOMS: atom_id res chain seq x y z
N MET A 1 -5.99 4.62 8.81
CA MET A 1 -6.15 3.45 8.45
C MET A 1 -6.44 2.29 9.29
N PRO A 2 -6.77 2.45 10.49
CA PRO A 2 -7.04 1.30 11.36
C PRO A 2 -8.02 0.32 10.74
N GLY A 3 -8.99 0.83 10.01
CA GLY A 3 -9.98 -0.05 9.42
C GLY A 3 -9.42 -1.07 8.45
N ARG A 4 -8.30 -0.77 7.82
CA ARG A 4 -7.72 -1.69 6.86
C ARG A 4 -6.95 -2.81 7.50
N ILE A 5 -6.66 -2.68 8.80
CA ILE A 5 -5.82 -3.61 9.48
C ILE A 5 -6.56 -4.46 10.46
N LYS A 6 -7.83 -4.27 10.58
CA LYS A 6 -8.60 -5.12 11.46
C LYS A 6 -8.50 -6.54 10.98
N PRO A 7 -8.53 -7.52 11.91
CA PRO A 7 -8.54 -8.90 11.49
C PRO A 7 -9.71 -9.08 10.55
N PRO A 8 -9.45 -9.26 9.30
CA PRO A 8 -10.56 -9.36 8.35
C PRO A 8 -11.15 -10.73 8.40
N LEU A 9 -12.43 -10.74 8.20
CA LEU A 9 -13.11 -11.98 7.95
C LEU A 9 -13.01 -12.27 6.47
N PRO A 10 -12.93 -13.53 6.09
CA PRO A 10 -12.77 -13.86 4.68
C PRO A 10 -13.82 -13.25 3.79
N THR A 11 -15.07 -13.20 4.25
CA THR A 11 -16.15 -12.62 3.47
C THR A 11 -16.01 -11.11 3.35
N THR A 12 -15.48 -10.46 4.40
CA THR A 12 -15.34 -9.03 4.37
C THR A 12 -14.15 -8.57 3.59
N THR A 13 -13.15 -9.43 3.40
CA THR A 13 -11.97 -9.05 2.65
C THR A 13 -12.32 -8.67 1.23
N HIS A 14 -13.17 -9.45 0.58
CA HIS A 14 -13.58 -9.14 -0.79
C HIS A 14 -14.39 -7.84 -0.85
N ASN A 15 -15.28 -7.66 0.08
CA ASN A 15 -16.09 -6.45 0.13
C ASN A 15 -15.25 -5.22 0.43
N GLN A 16 -14.28 -5.37 1.33
CA GLN A 16 -13.38 -4.28 1.65
C GLN A 16 -12.57 -3.84 0.44
N SER A 17 -12.12 -4.78 -0.35
CA SER A 17 -11.35 -4.45 -1.54
C SER A 17 -12.18 -3.60 -2.50
N ARG A 18 -13.43 -3.98 -2.70
CA ARG A 18 -14.31 -3.25 -3.58
C ARG A 18 -14.60 -1.85 -3.04
N GLU A 19 -14.89 -1.77 -1.75
CA GLU A 19 -15.17 -0.50 -1.11
C GLU A 19 -13.97 0.44 -1.15
N LEU A 20 -12.80 -0.09 -0.87
CA LEU A 20 -11.59 0.74 -0.88
C LEU A 20 -11.32 1.29 -2.27
N ARG A 21 -11.58 0.52 -3.31
CA ARG A 21 -11.39 1.04 -4.66
C ARG A 21 -12.34 2.17 -4.98
N ARG A 22 -13.58 2.12 -4.47
CA ARG A 22 -14.53 3.18 -4.69
C ARG A 22 -14.23 4.40 -3.86
N SER A 23 -13.60 4.22 -2.71
CA SER A 23 -13.32 5.30 -1.79
C SER A 23 -11.83 5.58 -1.64
N SER A 24 -11.06 5.30 -2.70
CA SER A 24 -9.64 5.60 -2.71
C SER A 24 -9.41 7.06 -2.38
N THR A 25 -8.43 7.31 -1.51
CA THR A 25 -8.11 8.67 -1.12
C THR A 25 -7.41 9.41 -2.25
N GLU A 26 -7.36 10.71 -2.11
CA GLU A 26 -6.64 11.55 -3.07
C GLU A 26 -5.17 11.14 -3.13
N ALA A 27 -4.58 10.83 -1.97
CA ALA A 27 -3.19 10.40 -1.92
C ALA A 27 -2.98 9.11 -2.71
N GLU A 28 -3.89 8.16 -2.56
CA GLU A 28 -3.80 6.90 -3.29
C GLU A 28 -3.94 7.13 -4.78
N GLN A 29 -4.86 7.98 -5.18
CA GLN A 29 -5.06 8.28 -6.59
C GLN A 29 -3.83 8.96 -7.19
N THR A 30 -3.25 9.89 -6.46
CA THR A 30 -2.05 10.60 -6.90
C THR A 30 -0.90 9.62 -7.10
N LEU A 31 -0.67 8.78 -6.11
CA LEU A 31 0.44 7.83 -6.21
C LEU A 31 0.19 6.80 -7.31
N TRP A 32 -1.05 6.34 -7.44
CA TRP A 32 -1.39 5.36 -8.47
C TRP A 32 -1.14 5.92 -9.87
N TYR A 33 -1.40 7.18 -10.07
CA TYR A 33 -1.12 7.81 -11.35
C TYR A 33 0.33 7.60 -11.78
N HIS A 34 1.24 7.66 -10.83
CA HIS A 34 2.67 7.51 -11.11
C HIS A 34 3.15 6.06 -11.13
N LEU A 35 2.38 5.14 -10.56
CA LEU A 35 2.79 3.74 -10.48
C LEU A 35 2.18 2.87 -11.57
N ARG A 36 1.01 3.23 -12.05
CA ARG A 36 0.30 2.39 -13.00
C ARG A 36 1.01 2.32 -14.36
N ALA A 37 0.70 1.30 -15.11
CA ALA A 37 1.16 1.14 -16.49
C ALA A 37 2.68 1.14 -16.62
N GLY A 38 3.39 0.72 -15.57
CA GLY A 38 4.84 0.67 -15.59
C GLY A 38 5.50 2.03 -15.65
N ARG A 39 4.81 3.08 -15.22
CA ARG A 39 5.34 4.44 -15.32
C ARG A 39 6.59 4.64 -14.47
N LEU A 40 6.71 3.93 -13.35
CA LEU A 40 7.89 4.06 -12.51
C LEU A 40 8.92 3.05 -12.97
N ASN A 41 9.69 3.46 -13.95
CA ASN A 41 10.83 2.71 -14.51
C ASN A 41 10.47 1.28 -14.92
N GLY A 42 9.27 1.10 -15.44
CA GLY A 42 8.84 -0.19 -15.98
C GLY A 42 8.31 -1.17 -14.93
N HIS A 43 8.35 -0.80 -13.66
CA HIS A 43 7.88 -1.69 -12.62
C HIS A 43 6.35 -1.75 -12.62
N LYS A 44 5.81 -2.95 -12.49
CA LYS A 44 4.36 -3.14 -12.53
C LYS A 44 3.80 -3.23 -11.13
N PHE A 45 2.78 -2.42 -10.87
CA PHE A 45 2.11 -2.40 -9.58
C PHE A 45 0.64 -2.74 -9.73
N ARG A 46 0.09 -3.33 -8.67
CA ARG A 46 -1.35 -3.52 -8.51
C ARG A 46 -1.80 -2.71 -7.32
N ARG A 47 -3.01 -2.18 -7.39
CA ARG A 47 -3.56 -1.44 -6.25
C ARG A 47 -4.66 -2.25 -5.59
N GLN A 48 -4.87 -1.98 -4.30
CA GLN A 48 -5.90 -2.64 -3.51
C GLN A 48 -5.78 -4.15 -3.66
N HIS A 49 -4.57 -4.65 -3.47
CA HIS A 49 -4.28 -6.05 -3.73
C HIS A 49 -4.53 -6.89 -2.48
N PRO A 50 -5.33 -7.95 -2.56
CA PRO A 50 -5.55 -8.82 -1.40
C PRO A 50 -4.30 -9.60 -1.04
N ALA A 51 -3.94 -9.52 0.23
CA ALA A 51 -2.90 -10.36 0.83
C ALA A 51 -3.49 -10.87 2.12
N PRO A 52 -4.40 -11.86 2.03
CA PRO A 52 -5.20 -12.25 3.17
C PRO A 52 -4.35 -12.59 4.38
N PRO A 53 -4.75 -12.13 5.55
CA PRO A 53 -6.02 -11.46 5.85
C PRO A 53 -6.03 -9.95 5.59
N CYS A 54 -5.04 -9.42 4.89
CA CYS A 54 -4.91 -7.99 4.66
C CYS A 54 -5.24 -7.59 3.23
N ILE A 55 -5.45 -6.30 3.03
CA ILE A 55 -5.52 -5.71 1.70
C ILE A 55 -4.46 -4.61 1.69
N VAL A 56 -3.56 -4.66 0.72
CA VAL A 56 -2.48 -3.69 0.64
C VAL A 56 -2.78 -2.64 -0.42
N ASP A 57 -2.29 -1.44 -0.21
CA ASP A 57 -2.62 -0.33 -1.12
C ASP A 57 -1.98 -0.53 -2.49
N PHE A 58 -0.70 -0.84 -2.53
CA PHE A 58 0.02 -1.08 -3.78
C PHE A 58 0.97 -2.25 -3.63
N TYR A 59 1.10 -3.04 -4.67
CA TYR A 59 1.93 -4.24 -4.62
C TYR A 59 2.67 -4.45 -5.92
N CYS A 60 3.99 -4.64 -5.82
CA CYS A 60 4.82 -5.03 -6.94
C CYS A 60 5.27 -6.47 -6.70
N ALA A 61 4.65 -7.38 -7.43
CA ALA A 61 4.86 -8.81 -7.19
C ALA A 61 6.29 -9.26 -7.49
N VAL A 62 6.87 -8.75 -8.56
CA VAL A 62 8.22 -9.14 -8.97
C VAL A 62 9.23 -8.80 -7.89
N LYS A 63 9.07 -7.66 -7.25
CA LYS A 63 10.01 -7.19 -6.23
C LYS A 63 9.54 -7.50 -4.82
N ARG A 64 8.37 -8.09 -4.67
CA ARG A 64 7.76 -8.39 -3.37
C ARG A 64 7.72 -7.16 -2.49
N LEU A 65 7.30 -6.05 -3.08
CA LEU A 65 7.27 -4.77 -2.39
C LEU A 65 5.84 -4.31 -2.21
N VAL A 66 5.49 -3.98 -0.98
CA VAL A 66 4.19 -3.44 -0.60
C VAL A 66 4.37 -1.99 -0.21
N ILE A 67 3.47 -1.14 -0.70
CA ILE A 67 3.46 0.26 -0.31
C ILE A 67 2.13 0.57 0.33
N GLU A 68 2.17 1.20 1.49
CA GLU A 68 0.99 1.55 2.25
C GLU A 68 0.97 3.03 2.54
N LEU A 69 -0.20 3.64 2.40
CA LEU A 69 -0.40 5.04 2.74
C LEU A 69 -1.28 5.12 3.97
N ASP A 70 -0.86 5.91 4.93
CA ASP A 70 -1.58 6.06 6.19
C ASP A 70 -2.11 7.46 6.34
N GLY A 71 -3.37 7.55 6.78
CA GLY A 71 -3.96 8.82 7.10
C GLY A 71 -3.52 9.30 8.47
N SER A 72 -4.18 10.35 8.96
CA SER A 72 -3.81 10.92 10.24
C SER A 72 -4.16 10.04 11.42
N GLN A 73 -5.07 9.11 11.24
CA GLN A 73 -5.49 8.22 12.30
C GLN A 73 -5.01 6.81 12.02
N HIS A 74 -4.02 6.38 12.76
CA HIS A 74 -3.57 5.02 12.65
C HIS A 74 -3.21 4.50 14.03
N ASN A 75 -3.20 3.18 14.17
CA ASN A 75 -2.85 2.53 15.40
C ASN A 75 -1.49 1.88 15.21
N THR A 76 -0.49 2.37 15.93
CA THR A 76 0.89 1.94 15.77
C THR A 76 1.06 0.44 16.00
N GLU A 77 0.38 -0.10 17.01
CA GLU A 77 0.50 -1.52 17.29
C GLU A 77 -0.12 -2.37 16.20
N VAL A 78 -1.28 -1.95 15.72
CA VAL A 78 -1.96 -2.67 14.64
C VAL A 78 -1.12 -2.61 13.37
N ASP A 79 -0.56 -1.42 13.07
CA ASP A 79 0.28 -1.26 11.89
C ASP A 79 1.53 -2.12 11.98
N ARG A 80 2.11 -2.20 13.17
CA ARG A 80 3.30 -3.02 13.39
C ARG A 80 3.00 -4.49 13.18
N ALA A 81 1.89 -4.96 13.76
CA ALA A 81 1.49 -6.36 13.60
C ALA A 81 1.24 -6.69 12.14
N ARG A 82 0.61 -5.76 11.42
CA ARG A 82 0.37 -5.91 9.99
C ARG A 82 1.68 -6.00 9.21
N THR A 83 2.62 -5.12 9.51
CA THR A 83 3.91 -5.12 8.84
C THR A 83 4.65 -6.44 9.10
N LEU A 84 4.66 -6.89 10.36
CA LEU A 84 5.31 -8.15 10.70
C LEU A 84 4.68 -9.32 9.97
N PHE A 85 3.35 -9.32 9.86
CA PHE A 85 2.68 -10.38 9.13
C PHE A 85 3.11 -10.38 7.66
N LEU A 86 3.09 -9.21 7.03
CA LEU A 86 3.47 -9.12 5.62
C LEU A 86 4.93 -9.53 5.41
N GLU A 87 5.81 -9.10 6.31
CA GLU A 87 7.20 -9.48 6.23
C GLU A 87 7.40 -10.97 6.41
N SER A 88 6.58 -11.61 7.24
CA SER A 88 6.65 -13.05 7.42
C SER A 88 6.28 -13.80 6.15
N GLN A 89 5.58 -13.14 5.24
CA GLN A 89 5.23 -13.70 3.93
C GLN A 89 6.29 -13.40 2.87
N GLY A 90 7.42 -12.86 3.28
CA GLY A 90 8.50 -12.55 2.35
C GLY A 90 8.33 -11.22 1.64
N LEU A 91 7.49 -10.35 2.15
CA LEU A 91 7.23 -9.06 1.51
C LEU A 91 8.00 -7.94 2.21
N ARG A 92 8.42 -6.95 1.44
CA ARG A 92 9.00 -5.73 2.00
C ARG A 92 7.90 -4.69 2.05
N VAL A 93 7.87 -3.88 3.11
CA VAL A 93 6.80 -2.92 3.31
C VAL A 93 7.36 -1.52 3.46
N LEU A 94 6.86 -0.59 2.65
CA LEU A 94 7.14 0.83 2.79
C LEU A 94 5.86 1.53 3.19
N ARG A 95 5.95 2.43 4.15
CA ARG A 95 4.80 3.18 4.62
C ARG A 95 5.08 4.67 4.51
N TYR A 96 4.08 5.39 4.05
CA TYR A 96 4.15 6.84 3.94
C TYR A 96 2.85 7.43 4.45
N TRP A 97 2.94 8.67 4.92
CA TRP A 97 1.75 9.42 5.27
C TRP A 97 1.07 9.89 4.00
N ASP A 98 -0.25 10.03 4.04
CA ASP A 98 -0.99 10.59 2.91
C ASP A 98 -0.43 11.96 2.53
N ASN A 99 -0.10 12.80 3.52
CA ASN A 99 0.49 14.11 3.26
C ASN A 99 1.77 14.02 2.46
N GLU A 100 2.61 13.04 2.78
CA GLU A 100 3.87 12.88 2.07
C GLU A 100 3.62 12.54 0.61
N ALA A 101 2.67 11.65 0.36
CA ALA A 101 2.35 11.27 -1.00
C ALA A 101 1.78 12.42 -1.80
N LEU A 102 1.06 13.32 -1.14
CA LEU A 102 0.44 14.46 -1.82
C LEU A 102 1.38 15.63 -1.98
N GLN A 103 2.18 15.92 -0.96
CA GLN A 103 2.99 17.14 -0.93
C GLN A 103 4.44 16.90 -1.28
N GLN A 104 4.91 15.66 -1.13
CA GLN A 104 6.29 15.32 -1.43
C GLN A 104 6.33 14.10 -2.36
N THR A 105 5.50 14.15 -3.37
CA THR A 105 5.31 13.05 -4.31
C THR A 105 6.63 12.59 -4.93
N ASP A 106 7.46 13.54 -5.37
CA ASP A 106 8.72 13.19 -6.01
C ASP A 106 9.66 12.46 -5.05
N ALA A 107 9.70 12.91 -3.81
CA ALA A 107 10.57 12.26 -2.81
C ALA A 107 10.07 10.85 -2.51
N VAL A 108 8.76 10.67 -2.41
CA VAL A 108 8.18 9.36 -2.18
C VAL A 108 8.49 8.42 -3.36
N LEU A 109 8.31 8.91 -4.58
CA LEU A 109 8.59 8.11 -5.76
C LEU A 109 10.07 7.73 -5.85
N ALA A 110 10.95 8.65 -5.49
CA ALA A 110 12.38 8.37 -5.49
C ALA A 110 12.72 7.26 -4.48
N ALA A 111 12.11 7.32 -3.31
CA ALA A 111 12.33 6.31 -2.29
C ALA A 111 11.80 4.95 -2.73
N ILE A 112 10.62 4.94 -3.36
CA ILE A 112 10.06 3.70 -3.89
C ILE A 112 10.96 3.11 -4.95
N LEU A 113 11.43 3.93 -5.87
CA LEU A 113 12.29 3.47 -6.94
C LEU A 113 13.59 2.91 -6.38
N SER A 114 14.16 3.58 -5.37
CA SER A 114 15.36 3.09 -4.72
C SER A 114 15.15 1.69 -4.14
N ALA A 115 14.00 1.48 -3.51
CA ALA A 115 13.67 0.18 -2.94
C ALA A 115 13.48 -0.88 -4.02
N LEU A 116 12.90 -0.50 -5.14
CA LEU A 116 12.67 -1.43 -6.24
C LEU A 116 13.97 -1.91 -6.87
N GLU A 117 14.97 -1.04 -6.88
CA GLU A 117 16.22 -1.34 -7.56
C GLU A 117 17.35 -1.71 -6.62
N ALA A 118 17.02 -1.88 -5.36
CA ALA A 118 17.99 -2.30 -4.36
C ALA A 118 18.36 -3.78 -4.52
#